data_127bc85642bf4f1e650afd68e8426803
#
_entry.id   127bc85642bf4f1e650afd68e8426803
#
_cell.length_a   1.000
_cell.length_b   1.000
_cell.length_c   1.000
_cell.angle_alpha   90.00
_cell.angle_beta   90.00
_cell.angle_gamma   90.00
#
_symmetry.space_group_name_H-M   'P 1'
#
loop_
_entity.id
_entity.type
_entity.pdbx_description
1 polymer ?
#
loop_
_entity_poly.entity_id
_entity_poly.type
_entity_poly.pdbx_seq_one_letter_code
_entity_poly.pdbx_strand_id
1 'polypeptide(L)'
;MKQTILLVLALCVLTAGCVIYIPASYEEPPYPDEYDEPGYRPSRYADEIDTAYFYDHLADYGYWARRSPHGYVWIPHSTAYGWRPYTHGRWLWTDHGWTWVSEYAWGWACFHYGRWGWDGLVGWYWVPDTVWGPAWVTWRRGATHIGWAPLPPNVRFRYGVALTSLPFRPVDNSWVFIENRHFYNTLVMRYILPPERNLTFIHASQLRTDIRMRDDRIVNEGIDVDMVSDLTGRRISVHALRDATTAGPHETGPDEVTMYRPRVRQNRGAAPPDVVDPSEVGGRVLENRVKRSREASTQPVETELERLQELELERLKESQLREKQRQERQAAEAVKQARTRAERERIEKDNQERSQRINETQEKEKSRIKERHTSERKRVSKSTLTKKKKK
;
A
#
# COMPACT_ATOMS: atom_id res chain seq x y z
N MET A 1 -24.71 -64.40 -27.52
CA MET A 1 -25.08 -63.00 -27.82
C MET A 1 -25.27 -62.26 -26.51
N LYS A 2 -24.21 -61.65 -26.02
CA LYS A 2 -24.29 -60.67 -24.93
C LYS A 2 -23.17 -59.66 -25.19
N GLN A 3 -23.54 -58.47 -25.68
CA GLN A 3 -22.66 -57.36 -25.87
C GLN A 3 -22.29 -56.73 -24.51
N THR A 4 -21.05 -56.71 -24.19
CA THR A 4 -20.51 -56.04 -23.04
C THR A 4 -20.07 -54.63 -23.44
N ILE A 5 -20.81 -53.61 -23.00
CA ILE A 5 -20.46 -52.19 -23.19
C ILE A 5 -19.43 -51.82 -22.16
N LEU A 6 -18.23 -51.49 -22.64
CA LEU A 6 -17.15 -50.92 -21.82
C LEU A 6 -17.39 -49.41 -21.71
N LEU A 7 -17.70 -48.94 -20.51
CA LEU A 7 -17.84 -47.51 -20.17
C LEU A 7 -16.45 -47.02 -19.79
N VAL A 8 -15.78 -46.29 -20.69
CA VAL A 8 -14.55 -45.55 -20.35
C VAL A 8 -14.93 -44.22 -19.74
N LEU A 9 -14.75 -44.13 -18.41
CA LEU A 9 -14.88 -42.85 -17.67
C LEU A 9 -13.62 -42.04 -17.95
N ALA A 10 -13.72 -41.08 -18.86
CA ALA A 10 -12.70 -40.01 -18.99
C ALA A 10 -12.86 -39.02 -17.87
N LEU A 11 -11.97 -39.07 -16.90
CA LEU A 11 -11.84 -38.08 -15.82
C LEU A 11 -11.24 -36.79 -16.39
N CYS A 12 -12.05 -35.86 -16.85
CA CYS A 12 -11.61 -34.51 -17.17
C CYS A 12 -11.27 -33.77 -15.89
N VAL A 13 -9.98 -33.66 -15.56
CA VAL A 13 -9.47 -32.73 -14.57
C VAL A 13 -9.60 -31.34 -15.16
N LEU A 14 -10.67 -30.63 -14.81
CA LEU A 14 -10.84 -29.21 -15.07
C LEU A 14 -9.87 -28.44 -14.18
N THR A 15 -8.66 -28.17 -14.65
CA THR A 15 -7.80 -27.12 -14.14
C THR A 15 -8.47 -25.80 -14.54
N ALA A 16 -9.20 -25.20 -13.61
CA ALA A 16 -9.70 -23.84 -13.76
C ALA A 16 -8.50 -22.86 -13.68
N GLY A 17 -7.74 -22.78 -14.76
CA GLY A 17 -6.85 -21.67 -15.00
C GLY A 17 -7.72 -20.44 -15.26
N CYS A 18 -7.68 -19.44 -14.38
CA CYS A 18 -8.24 -18.14 -14.68
C CYS A 18 -7.49 -17.55 -15.86
N VAL A 19 -7.98 -17.81 -17.06
CA VAL A 19 -7.56 -17.11 -18.27
C VAL A 19 -8.17 -15.71 -18.18
N ILE A 20 -7.33 -14.72 -17.90
CA ILE A 20 -7.72 -13.32 -18.08
C ILE A 20 -7.84 -13.12 -19.59
N TYR A 21 -9.09 -13.06 -20.06
CA TYR A 21 -9.39 -12.71 -21.45
C TYR A 21 -9.01 -11.24 -21.65
N ILE A 22 -7.86 -10.99 -22.25
CA ILE A 22 -7.51 -9.70 -22.84
C ILE A 22 -8.04 -9.77 -24.27
N PRO A 23 -9.06 -8.97 -24.66
CA PRO A 23 -9.52 -8.96 -26.04
C PRO A 23 -8.36 -8.54 -26.96
N ALA A 24 -8.04 -9.37 -27.95
CA ALA A 24 -6.88 -9.26 -28.82
C ALA A 24 -6.99 -8.18 -29.91
N SER A 25 -7.93 -7.25 -29.82
CA SER A 25 -8.11 -6.19 -30.80
C SER A 25 -8.67 -4.90 -30.17
N TYR A 26 -7.84 -4.26 -29.34
CA TYR A 26 -7.98 -2.83 -29.13
C TYR A 26 -6.83 -2.19 -29.92
N GLU A 27 -7.09 -1.86 -31.19
CA GLU A 27 -6.25 -0.91 -31.91
C GLU A 27 -6.31 0.40 -31.13
N GLU A 28 -5.21 0.79 -30.52
CA GLU A 28 -5.07 2.11 -29.91
C GLU A 28 -5.34 3.14 -31.03
N PRO A 29 -6.28 4.06 -30.83
CA PRO A 29 -6.40 5.16 -31.77
C PRO A 29 -5.04 5.88 -31.81
N PRO A 30 -4.60 6.34 -32.98
CA PRO A 30 -3.34 7.04 -33.13
C PRO A 30 -3.30 8.18 -32.12
N TYR A 31 -2.19 8.29 -31.39
CA TYR A 31 -1.97 9.40 -30.45
C TYR A 31 -2.18 10.71 -31.18
N PRO A 32 -2.95 11.66 -30.64
CA PRO A 32 -2.89 13.03 -31.11
C PRO A 32 -1.46 13.52 -30.92
N ASP A 33 -0.82 13.99 -31.96
CA ASP A 33 0.62 14.27 -32.01
C ASP A 33 1.07 15.48 -31.16
N GLU A 34 0.15 16.14 -30.43
CA GLU A 34 0.47 17.37 -29.75
C GLU A 34 -0.44 17.57 -28.54
N TYR A 35 0.09 17.27 -27.33
CA TYR A 35 -0.51 17.73 -26.09
C TYR A 35 -0.11 19.19 -25.81
N ASP A 36 -0.36 20.08 -26.74
CA ASP A 36 -0.66 21.48 -26.44
C ASP A 36 -2.19 21.59 -26.24
N GLU A 37 -2.70 20.95 -25.17
CA GLU A 37 -4.07 21.21 -24.75
C GLU A 37 -4.19 22.68 -24.35
N PRO A 38 -5.04 23.49 -25.07
CA PRO A 38 -5.22 24.88 -24.71
C PRO A 38 -5.91 24.95 -23.35
N GLY A 39 -5.18 25.35 -22.31
CA GLY A 39 -5.72 25.56 -20.97
C GLY A 39 -4.90 25.04 -19.81
N TYR A 40 -4.02 24.05 -20.01
CA TYR A 40 -3.11 23.66 -18.94
C TYR A 40 -1.90 24.61 -18.87
N ARG A 41 -1.95 25.56 -17.96
CA ARG A 41 -0.77 26.30 -17.52
C ARG A 41 -0.21 25.58 -16.29
N PRO A 42 0.86 24.79 -16.40
CA PRO A 42 1.49 24.22 -15.23
C PRO A 42 1.89 25.36 -14.30
N SER A 43 1.44 25.29 -13.05
CA SER A 43 2.01 26.13 -11.99
C SER A 43 3.52 26.00 -12.07
N ARG A 44 4.25 27.11 -12.13
CA ARG A 44 5.69 27.29 -12.19
C ARG A 44 6.49 26.09 -11.76
N TYR A 45 6.70 25.10 -12.65
CA TYR A 45 7.66 24.04 -12.43
C TYR A 45 9.06 24.65 -12.48
N ALA A 46 9.91 24.28 -11.51
CA ALA A 46 11.27 24.79 -11.46
C ALA A 46 12.10 24.34 -12.67
N ASP A 47 11.85 23.12 -13.19
CA ASP A 47 12.61 22.49 -14.26
C ASP A 47 11.72 21.83 -15.30
N GLU A 48 12.25 21.72 -16.53
CA GLU A 48 11.67 20.94 -17.62
C GLU A 48 12.65 19.82 -17.99
N ILE A 49 12.17 18.58 -18.00
CA ILE A 49 12.92 17.38 -18.39
C ILE A 49 12.15 16.63 -19.47
N ASP A 50 12.75 15.60 -20.03
CA ASP A 50 12.04 14.63 -20.87
C ASP A 50 12.12 13.21 -20.30
N THR A 51 11.46 12.26 -20.95
CA THR A 51 11.40 10.87 -20.47
C THR A 51 12.77 10.17 -20.44
N ALA A 52 13.80 10.67 -21.15
CA ALA A 52 15.17 10.15 -21.06
C ALA A 52 15.73 10.32 -19.63
N TYR A 53 15.35 11.39 -18.95
CA TYR A 53 15.77 11.61 -17.58
C TYR A 53 15.31 10.50 -16.62
N PHE A 54 14.12 9.94 -16.85
CA PHE A 54 13.69 8.76 -16.09
C PHE A 54 14.58 7.55 -16.36
N TYR A 55 14.96 7.35 -17.64
CA TYR A 55 15.79 6.21 -18.03
C TYR A 55 17.14 6.24 -17.34
N ASP A 56 17.78 7.39 -17.28
CA ASP A 56 19.08 7.56 -16.65
C ASP A 56 18.98 7.52 -15.11
N HIS A 57 18.06 8.30 -14.54
CA HIS A 57 17.95 8.44 -13.08
C HIS A 57 17.50 7.14 -12.39
N LEU A 58 16.65 6.34 -13.03
CA LEU A 58 16.13 5.09 -12.47
C LEU A 58 17.03 3.87 -12.72
N ALA A 59 18.05 3.97 -13.57
CA ALA A 59 18.95 2.86 -13.91
C ALA A 59 19.66 2.27 -12.68
N ASP A 60 20.04 3.11 -11.72
CA ASP A 60 20.72 2.67 -10.50
C ASP A 60 19.79 1.90 -9.53
N TYR A 61 18.48 2.04 -9.70
CA TYR A 61 17.47 1.50 -8.77
C TYR A 61 16.66 0.33 -9.32
N GLY A 62 16.75 0.06 -10.65
CA GLY A 62 15.94 -0.95 -11.29
C GLY A 62 16.42 -1.34 -12.68
N TYR A 63 15.75 -2.30 -13.28
CA TYR A 63 16.00 -2.75 -14.64
C TYR A 63 14.99 -2.11 -15.59
N TRP A 64 15.47 -1.67 -16.74
CA TRP A 64 14.61 -1.35 -17.86
C TRP A 64 14.42 -2.58 -18.75
N ALA A 65 13.18 -2.87 -19.10
CA ALA A 65 12.82 -3.96 -19.98
C ALA A 65 11.82 -3.48 -21.03
N ARG A 66 11.79 -4.13 -22.19
CA ARG A 66 10.79 -3.85 -23.22
C ARG A 66 9.59 -4.77 -23.05
N ARG A 67 8.39 -4.20 -22.97
CA ARG A 67 7.16 -4.95 -22.72
C ARG A 67 5.99 -4.43 -23.56
N SER A 68 5.48 -5.25 -24.49
CA SER A 68 4.28 -4.92 -25.25
C SER A 68 3.04 -4.92 -24.33
N PRO A 69 2.08 -3.99 -24.49
CA PRO A 69 2.08 -2.87 -25.44
C PRO A 69 2.77 -1.60 -24.89
N HIS A 70 3.36 -1.61 -23.71
CA HIS A 70 3.78 -0.43 -22.96
C HIS A 70 5.13 0.16 -23.39
N GLY A 71 5.89 -0.51 -24.27
CA GLY A 71 7.23 -0.06 -24.59
C GLY A 71 8.23 -0.36 -23.48
N TYR A 72 9.00 0.64 -23.04
CA TYR A 72 9.94 0.50 -21.93
C TYR A 72 9.24 0.59 -20.60
N VAL A 73 9.48 -0.39 -19.73
CA VAL A 73 8.98 -0.45 -18.36
C VAL A 73 10.14 -0.60 -17.40
N TRP A 74 9.99 -0.06 -16.20
CA TRP A 74 11.00 -0.14 -15.17
C TRP A 74 10.59 -1.12 -14.05
N ILE A 75 11.54 -1.93 -13.60
CA ILE A 75 11.34 -2.98 -12.59
C ILE A 75 12.34 -2.75 -11.47
N PRO A 76 11.92 -2.48 -10.23
CA PRO A 76 12.85 -2.19 -9.14
C PRO A 76 13.77 -3.39 -8.84
N HIS A 77 15.07 -3.13 -8.68
CA HIS A 77 16.10 -4.16 -8.42
C HIS A 77 15.79 -5.03 -7.24
N SER A 78 15.25 -4.44 -6.19
CA SER A 78 15.09 -5.13 -4.95
C SER A 78 13.90 -4.64 -4.16
N THR A 79 12.86 -5.45 -4.20
CA THR A 79 11.70 -5.31 -3.33
C THR A 79 11.62 -6.52 -2.41
N ALA A 80 11.17 -6.32 -1.18
CA ALA A 80 10.91 -7.43 -0.27
C ALA A 80 9.83 -8.38 -0.86
N TYR A 81 9.82 -9.64 -0.42
CA TYR A 81 8.72 -10.54 -0.78
C TYR A 81 7.38 -9.93 -0.36
N GLY A 82 6.40 -9.94 -1.27
CA GLY A 82 5.09 -9.33 -1.02
C GLY A 82 5.05 -7.81 -1.09
N TRP A 83 6.15 -7.16 -1.51
CA TRP A 83 6.15 -5.71 -1.73
C TRP A 83 5.10 -5.30 -2.76
N ARG A 84 4.49 -4.17 -2.50
CA ARG A 84 3.52 -3.51 -3.39
C ARG A 84 3.86 -2.02 -3.49
N PRO A 85 3.55 -1.37 -4.60
CA PRO A 85 3.64 0.08 -4.69
C PRO A 85 2.84 0.77 -3.58
N TYR A 86 3.28 1.96 -3.17
CA TYR A 86 2.65 2.76 -2.11
C TYR A 86 2.58 2.05 -0.74
N THR A 87 3.67 1.36 -0.37
CA THR A 87 3.77 0.69 0.94
C THR A 87 4.90 1.21 1.81
N HIS A 88 5.94 1.81 1.24
CA HIS A 88 7.08 2.35 1.96
C HIS A 88 7.07 3.88 1.92
N GLY A 89 6.41 4.48 2.90
CA GLY A 89 6.15 5.91 2.99
C GLY A 89 4.91 6.19 3.84
N ARG A 90 4.27 7.33 3.58
CA ARG A 90 3.07 7.79 4.30
C ARG A 90 2.13 8.61 3.43
N TRP A 91 0.90 8.76 3.88
CA TRP A 91 -0.09 9.66 3.31
C TRP A 91 -0.07 11.00 4.03
N LEU A 92 -0.02 12.10 3.27
CA LEU A 92 -0.26 13.45 3.75
C LEU A 92 -1.43 14.07 3.00
N TRP A 93 -2.17 14.93 3.67
CA TRP A 93 -3.18 15.76 3.03
C TRP A 93 -2.55 17.07 2.59
N THR A 94 -2.58 17.36 1.30
CA THR A 94 -2.02 18.57 0.69
C THR A 94 -3.11 19.34 -0.06
N ASP A 95 -2.75 20.44 -0.67
CA ASP A 95 -3.58 21.16 -1.63
C ASP A 95 -3.88 20.36 -2.93
N HIS A 96 -3.24 19.19 -3.09
CA HIS A 96 -3.54 18.19 -4.12
C HIS A 96 -4.35 16.98 -3.57
N GLY A 97 -4.93 17.07 -2.37
CA GLY A 97 -5.58 15.95 -1.71
C GLY A 97 -4.59 14.95 -1.12
N TRP A 98 -4.95 13.67 -1.08
CA TRP A 98 -4.09 12.62 -0.56
C TRP A 98 -2.86 12.43 -1.42
N THR A 99 -1.72 12.80 -0.86
CA THR A 99 -0.42 12.80 -1.51
C THR A 99 0.45 11.74 -0.87
N TRP A 100 1.06 10.89 -1.70
CA TRP A 100 1.99 9.89 -1.23
C TRP A 100 3.37 10.47 -1.02
N VAL A 101 3.92 10.35 0.18
CA VAL A 101 5.29 10.72 0.53
C VAL A 101 6.11 9.45 0.64
N SER A 102 6.95 9.20 -0.35
CA SER A 102 7.78 8.01 -0.46
C SER A 102 9.08 8.16 0.31
N GLU A 103 9.55 7.08 0.92
CA GLU A 103 10.90 6.99 1.51
C GLU A 103 11.96 6.49 0.49
N TYR A 104 11.57 6.18 -0.76
CA TYR A 104 12.50 5.80 -1.80
C TYR A 104 13.04 7.03 -2.53
N ALA A 105 14.36 7.03 -2.84
CA ALA A 105 15.00 8.10 -3.62
C ALA A 105 14.40 8.24 -5.04
N TRP A 106 13.91 7.16 -5.61
CA TRP A 106 13.23 7.12 -6.92
C TRP A 106 11.72 7.39 -6.84
N GLY A 107 11.20 7.62 -5.62
CA GLY A 107 9.76 7.75 -5.38
C GLY A 107 9.12 8.97 -6.05
N TRP A 108 9.87 10.05 -6.25
CA TRP A 108 9.42 11.25 -6.96
C TRP A 108 8.93 10.94 -8.39
N ALA A 109 9.54 9.97 -9.07
CA ALA A 109 9.15 9.53 -10.40
C ALA A 109 8.01 8.51 -10.34
N CYS A 110 8.28 7.35 -9.75
CA CYS A 110 7.43 6.18 -9.90
C CYS A 110 6.10 6.21 -9.14
N PHE A 111 5.94 7.12 -8.18
CA PHE A 111 4.67 7.29 -7.46
C PHE A 111 3.87 8.51 -7.90
N HIS A 112 4.49 9.42 -8.68
CA HIS A 112 3.83 10.64 -9.10
C HIS A 112 3.65 10.75 -10.61
N TYR A 113 4.45 10.04 -11.38
CA TYR A 113 4.30 9.91 -12.83
C TYR A 113 4.04 8.45 -13.20
N GLY A 114 3.36 8.21 -14.30
CA GLY A 114 3.13 6.86 -14.78
C GLY A 114 2.23 5.99 -13.91
N ARG A 115 2.29 4.69 -14.16
CA ARG A 115 1.38 3.69 -13.57
C ARG A 115 2.13 2.39 -13.25
N TRP A 116 1.61 1.66 -12.27
CA TRP A 116 2.16 0.37 -11.88
C TRP A 116 1.35 -0.78 -12.46
N GLY A 117 2.04 -1.68 -13.15
CA GLY A 117 1.50 -2.96 -13.57
C GLY A 117 2.10 -4.11 -12.77
N TRP A 118 1.44 -5.25 -12.78
CA TRP A 118 1.94 -6.48 -12.17
C TRP A 118 1.92 -7.64 -13.15
N ASP A 119 2.92 -8.47 -13.07
CA ASP A 119 3.11 -9.63 -13.91
C ASP A 119 3.74 -10.79 -13.12
N GLY A 120 3.34 -12.01 -13.45
CA GLY A 120 3.83 -13.20 -12.74
C GLY A 120 5.32 -13.49 -12.91
N LEU A 121 5.92 -13.06 -14.00
CA LEU A 121 7.34 -13.30 -14.31
C LEU A 121 8.25 -12.28 -13.62
N VAL A 122 7.96 -10.99 -13.81
CA VAL A 122 8.82 -9.89 -13.31
C VAL A 122 8.32 -9.25 -12.02
N GLY A 123 7.08 -9.50 -11.64
CA GLY A 123 6.43 -8.86 -10.51
C GLY A 123 5.90 -7.46 -10.85
N TRP A 124 6.09 -6.51 -9.96
CA TRP A 124 5.69 -5.13 -10.18
C TRP A 124 6.63 -4.44 -11.16
N TYR A 125 6.03 -3.75 -12.14
CA TYR A 125 6.73 -2.89 -13.09
C TYR A 125 6.04 -1.53 -13.22
N TRP A 126 6.81 -0.51 -13.47
CA TRP A 126 6.31 0.85 -13.67
C TRP A 126 6.39 1.24 -15.15
N VAL A 127 5.32 1.83 -15.66
CA VAL A 127 5.22 2.38 -17.02
C VAL A 127 5.29 3.90 -16.91
N PRO A 128 6.30 4.55 -17.51
CA PRO A 128 6.44 6.00 -17.49
C PRO A 128 5.23 6.74 -18.09
N ASP A 129 4.93 7.90 -17.52
CA ASP A 129 3.98 8.88 -18.06
C ASP A 129 4.53 10.29 -17.75
N THR A 130 4.01 11.31 -18.40
CA THR A 130 4.46 12.69 -18.27
C THR A 130 3.60 13.51 -17.31
N VAL A 131 2.44 13.00 -16.93
CA VAL A 131 1.49 13.70 -16.08
C VAL A 131 1.78 13.44 -14.61
N TRP A 132 2.11 14.51 -13.87
CA TRP A 132 2.28 14.44 -12.42
C TRP A 132 0.93 14.35 -11.71
N GLY A 133 0.87 13.56 -10.64
CA GLY A 133 -0.27 13.51 -9.71
C GLY A 133 0.19 13.24 -8.28
N PRO A 134 -0.62 13.59 -7.26
CA PRO A 134 -0.26 13.41 -5.85
C PRO A 134 -0.12 11.94 -5.46
N ALA A 135 -0.89 11.09 -6.11
CA ALA A 135 -0.80 9.63 -6.10
C ALA A 135 -1.76 9.04 -7.14
N TRP A 136 -1.32 8.05 -7.87
CA TRP A 136 -2.13 7.35 -8.86
C TRP A 136 -2.70 6.06 -8.28
N VAL A 137 -3.65 6.23 -7.35
CA VAL A 137 -4.30 5.12 -6.65
C VAL A 137 -5.82 5.28 -6.66
N THR A 138 -6.51 4.15 -6.61
CA THR A 138 -7.91 4.06 -6.22
C THR A 138 -8.01 3.61 -4.78
N TRP A 139 -9.14 3.89 -4.14
CA TRP A 139 -9.35 3.69 -2.72
C TRP A 139 -10.45 2.69 -2.43
N ARG A 140 -10.39 2.10 -1.24
CA ARG A 140 -11.51 1.40 -0.63
C ARG A 140 -11.76 1.92 0.78
N ARG A 141 -13.03 2.20 1.05
CA ARG A 141 -13.51 2.66 2.35
C ARG A 141 -14.37 1.60 2.99
N GLY A 142 -13.93 1.07 4.12
CA GLY A 142 -14.71 0.20 5.00
C GLY A 142 -14.98 0.87 6.36
N ALA A 143 -15.82 0.25 7.18
CA ALA A 143 -16.12 0.75 8.52
C ALA A 143 -14.89 0.79 9.43
N THR A 144 -13.97 -0.16 9.29
CA THR A 144 -12.81 -0.34 10.16
C THR A 144 -11.47 -0.21 9.44
N HIS A 145 -11.47 -0.23 8.10
CA HIS A 145 -10.27 -0.29 7.29
C HIS A 145 -10.36 0.66 6.10
N ILE A 146 -9.23 1.28 5.78
CA ILE A 146 -8.98 1.99 4.53
C ILE A 146 -8.04 1.14 3.69
N GLY A 147 -8.30 1.07 2.38
CA GLY A 147 -7.44 0.42 1.42
C GLY A 147 -7.14 1.29 0.22
N TRP A 148 -6.01 1.03 -0.43
CA TRP A 148 -5.64 1.63 -1.71
C TRP A 148 -4.98 0.60 -2.62
N ALA A 149 -5.07 0.84 -3.92
CA ALA A 149 -4.39 0.05 -4.93
C ALA A 149 -3.87 0.98 -6.04
N PRO A 150 -2.68 0.72 -6.60
CA PRO A 150 -2.18 1.50 -7.72
C PRO A 150 -3.09 1.37 -8.94
N LEU A 151 -3.24 2.46 -9.67
CA LEU A 151 -3.88 2.44 -10.98
C LEU A 151 -2.96 1.74 -11.98
N PRO A 152 -3.48 0.81 -12.79
CA PRO A 152 -2.68 0.10 -13.78
C PRO A 152 -2.42 0.93 -15.04
N PRO A 153 -1.50 0.48 -15.91
CA PRO A 153 -1.04 1.22 -17.09
C PRO A 153 -2.11 1.58 -18.11
N ASN A 154 -3.21 0.83 -18.18
CA ASN A 154 -4.32 1.11 -19.08
C ASN A 154 -5.28 2.20 -18.57
N VAL A 155 -5.05 2.77 -17.37
CA VAL A 155 -5.82 3.89 -16.82
C VAL A 155 -5.05 5.17 -17.01
N ARG A 156 -5.46 5.95 -17.99
CA ARG A 156 -4.86 7.24 -18.29
C ARG A 156 -5.72 8.37 -17.74
N PHE A 157 -5.06 9.39 -17.22
CA PHE A 157 -5.73 10.63 -16.85
C PHE A 157 -5.88 11.51 -18.09
N ARG A 158 -7.06 12.11 -18.25
CA ARG A 158 -7.32 13.07 -19.31
C ARG A 158 -7.70 14.40 -18.67
N TYR A 159 -7.06 15.47 -19.09
CA TYR A 159 -7.38 16.81 -18.62
C TYR A 159 -8.85 17.13 -18.92
N GLY A 160 -9.52 17.81 -17.98
CA GLY A 160 -10.94 18.13 -18.10
C GLY A 160 -11.91 16.96 -17.83
N VAL A 161 -11.41 15.73 -17.66
CA VAL A 161 -12.23 14.54 -17.37
C VAL A 161 -11.88 13.97 -16.01
N ALA A 162 -12.80 14.04 -15.07
CA ALA A 162 -12.60 13.45 -13.75
C ALA A 162 -12.59 11.92 -13.84
N LEU A 163 -11.59 11.30 -13.23
CA LEU A 163 -11.52 9.86 -13.06
C LEU A 163 -12.26 9.47 -11.78
N THR A 164 -13.55 9.16 -11.90
CA THR A 164 -14.42 8.82 -10.76
C THR A 164 -14.84 7.35 -10.74
N SER A 165 -14.57 6.61 -11.82
CA SER A 165 -14.84 5.18 -11.93
C SER A 165 -13.71 4.50 -12.69
N LEU A 166 -13.55 3.20 -12.44
CA LEU A 166 -12.58 2.39 -13.16
C LEU A 166 -13.30 1.42 -14.08
N PRO A 167 -12.83 1.26 -15.32
CA PRO A 167 -13.39 0.28 -16.26
C PRO A 167 -13.05 -1.19 -15.89
N PHE A 168 -12.29 -1.40 -14.84
CA PHE A 168 -11.83 -2.73 -14.37
C PHE A 168 -11.72 -2.73 -12.85
N ARG A 169 -11.56 -3.95 -12.28
CA ARG A 169 -11.25 -4.13 -10.88
C ARG A 169 -9.75 -4.38 -10.71
N PRO A 170 -9.04 -3.62 -9.85
CA PRO A 170 -7.69 -3.97 -9.47
C PRO A 170 -7.63 -5.40 -8.92
N VAL A 171 -6.57 -6.14 -9.27
CA VAL A 171 -6.38 -7.52 -8.78
C VAL A 171 -6.30 -7.52 -7.24
N ASP A 172 -6.82 -8.57 -6.61
CA ASP A 172 -6.98 -8.62 -5.15
C ASP A 172 -5.67 -8.43 -4.40
N ASN A 173 -4.58 -8.96 -4.92
CA ASN A 173 -3.24 -8.84 -4.33
C ASN A 173 -2.61 -7.44 -4.50
N SER A 174 -3.18 -6.56 -5.33
CA SER A 174 -2.70 -5.18 -5.48
C SER A 174 -3.16 -4.26 -4.35
N TRP A 175 -4.21 -4.66 -3.63
CA TRP A 175 -4.76 -3.87 -2.53
C TRP A 175 -3.85 -3.89 -1.32
N VAL A 176 -3.67 -2.73 -0.74
CA VAL A 176 -3.05 -2.51 0.56
C VAL A 176 -4.14 -2.06 1.50
N PHE A 177 -4.30 -2.73 2.64
CA PHE A 177 -5.26 -2.36 3.67
C PHE A 177 -4.57 -2.09 4.99
N ILE A 178 -5.09 -1.10 5.72
CA ILE A 178 -4.73 -0.83 7.12
C ILE A 178 -5.99 -0.53 7.92
N GLU A 179 -5.90 -0.64 9.24
CA GLU A 179 -6.98 -0.16 10.10
C GLU A 179 -7.06 1.38 10.04
N ASN A 180 -8.27 1.93 10.04
CA ASN A 180 -8.52 3.38 9.90
C ASN A 180 -7.64 4.25 10.79
N ARG A 181 -7.47 3.84 12.06
CA ARG A 181 -6.65 4.55 13.06
C ARG A 181 -5.18 4.71 12.71
N HIS A 182 -4.67 3.86 11.81
CA HIS A 182 -3.26 3.86 11.41
C HIS A 182 -3.01 4.54 10.05
N PHE A 183 -4.07 5.00 9.40
CA PHE A 183 -3.95 5.58 8.06
C PHE A 183 -3.04 6.81 8.03
N TYR A 184 -3.16 7.70 9.01
CA TYR A 184 -2.36 8.92 9.11
C TYR A 184 -1.17 8.74 10.06
N ASN A 185 -0.33 7.74 9.80
CA ASN A 185 0.89 7.45 10.54
C ASN A 185 2.15 7.73 9.72
N THR A 186 3.26 7.93 10.40
CA THR A 186 4.55 8.28 9.79
C THR A 186 5.08 7.19 8.85
N LEU A 187 4.82 5.92 9.13
CA LEU A 187 5.19 4.79 8.28
C LEU A 187 4.03 3.79 8.23
N VAL A 188 3.25 3.85 7.15
CA VAL A 188 2.09 2.95 6.98
C VAL A 188 2.49 1.48 6.88
N MET A 189 3.69 1.18 6.40
CA MET A 189 4.17 -0.20 6.23
C MET A 189 4.11 -1.05 7.50
N ARG A 190 4.24 -0.43 8.67
CA ARG A 190 4.16 -1.10 9.98
C ARG A 190 2.77 -1.63 10.30
N TYR A 191 1.76 -1.12 9.62
CA TYR A 191 0.35 -1.38 9.91
C TYR A 191 -0.38 -2.05 8.76
N ILE A 192 0.34 -2.35 7.68
CA ILE A 192 -0.23 -3.03 6.51
C ILE A 192 -0.68 -4.44 6.93
N LEU A 193 -1.91 -4.75 6.57
CA LEU A 193 -2.52 -6.04 6.85
C LEU A 193 -2.04 -7.09 5.83
N PRO A 194 -1.96 -8.36 6.24
CA PRO A 194 -1.57 -9.46 5.36
C PRO A 194 -2.47 -9.55 4.13
N PRO A 195 -1.91 -9.70 2.91
CA PRO A 195 -2.67 -9.71 1.66
C PRO A 195 -3.68 -10.85 1.56
N GLU A 196 -3.49 -11.95 2.31
CA GLU A 196 -4.42 -13.08 2.39
C GLU A 196 -5.80 -12.67 2.91
N ARG A 197 -5.87 -11.55 3.63
CA ARG A 197 -7.13 -10.97 4.14
C ARG A 197 -7.79 -9.99 3.18
N ASN A 198 -7.16 -9.67 2.05
CA ASN A 198 -7.65 -8.65 1.13
C ASN A 198 -9.08 -8.92 0.64
N LEU A 199 -9.41 -10.16 0.29
CA LEU A 199 -10.77 -10.52 -0.14
C LEU A 199 -11.83 -10.12 0.89
N THR A 200 -11.58 -10.39 2.17
CA THR A 200 -12.48 -10.01 3.26
C THR A 200 -12.70 -8.50 3.30
N PHE A 201 -11.61 -7.71 3.20
CA PHE A 201 -11.70 -6.26 3.25
C PHE A 201 -12.30 -5.67 1.97
N ILE A 202 -12.03 -6.25 0.81
CA ILE A 202 -12.64 -5.88 -0.47
C ILE A 202 -14.16 -6.02 -0.40
N HIS A 203 -14.66 -7.14 0.11
CA HIS A 203 -16.10 -7.37 0.26
C HIS A 203 -16.75 -6.45 1.31
N ALA A 204 -16.03 -6.10 2.37
CA ALA A 204 -16.50 -5.25 3.46
C ALA A 204 -16.32 -3.75 3.21
N SER A 205 -15.95 -3.33 1.99
CA SER A 205 -15.62 -1.94 1.68
C SER A 205 -16.13 -1.50 0.31
N GLN A 206 -16.30 -0.18 0.14
CA GLN A 206 -16.74 0.43 -1.11
C GLN A 206 -15.55 0.98 -1.89
N LEU A 207 -15.53 0.74 -3.19
CA LEU A 207 -14.56 1.33 -4.12
C LEU A 207 -14.84 2.84 -4.25
N ARG A 208 -13.77 3.63 -4.22
CA ARG A 208 -13.79 5.08 -4.41
C ARG A 208 -12.62 5.51 -5.29
N THR A 209 -12.91 6.23 -6.34
CA THR A 209 -11.90 6.86 -7.18
C THR A 209 -12.37 8.28 -7.41
N ASP A 210 -11.53 9.25 -7.08
CA ASP A 210 -11.81 10.65 -7.35
C ASP A 210 -10.50 11.38 -7.63
N ILE A 211 -10.09 11.36 -8.88
CA ILE A 211 -8.93 12.09 -9.37
C ILE A 211 -9.44 13.06 -10.44
N ARG A 212 -9.24 14.34 -10.21
CA ARG A 212 -9.75 15.39 -11.09
C ARG A 212 -8.84 16.60 -11.14
N MET A 213 -9.13 17.51 -12.06
CA MET A 213 -8.58 18.86 -12.05
C MET A 213 -9.38 19.75 -11.10
N ARG A 214 -8.69 20.51 -10.27
CA ARG A 214 -9.23 21.63 -9.49
C ARG A 214 -8.21 22.76 -9.50
N ASP A 215 -8.61 23.95 -9.91
CA ASP A 215 -7.74 25.14 -9.94
C ASP A 215 -6.36 24.83 -10.57
N ASP A 216 -6.35 24.25 -11.77
CA ASP A 216 -5.18 23.82 -12.53
C ASP A 216 -4.27 22.80 -11.85
N ARG A 217 -4.79 22.09 -10.82
CA ARG A 217 -4.07 21.04 -10.10
C ARG A 217 -4.79 19.71 -10.24
N ILE A 218 -4.02 18.65 -10.36
CA ILE A 218 -4.56 17.29 -10.21
C ILE A 218 -4.69 17.00 -8.72
N VAL A 219 -5.88 16.63 -8.29
CA VAL A 219 -6.20 16.29 -6.89
C VAL A 219 -6.69 14.84 -6.80
N ASN A 220 -6.33 14.15 -5.71
CA ASN A 220 -6.85 12.82 -5.37
C ASN A 220 -7.62 12.91 -4.04
N GLU A 221 -8.94 12.86 -4.12
CA GLU A 221 -9.87 13.04 -3.00
C GLU A 221 -10.79 11.81 -2.80
N GLY A 222 -10.36 10.64 -3.24
CA GLY A 222 -11.19 9.43 -3.16
C GLY A 222 -11.59 9.02 -1.75
N ILE A 223 -10.87 9.49 -0.71
CA ILE A 223 -11.23 9.35 0.70
C ILE A 223 -11.38 10.75 1.30
N ASP A 224 -12.54 10.99 1.91
CA ASP A 224 -12.86 12.25 2.56
C ASP A 224 -11.97 12.51 3.77
N VAL A 225 -11.37 13.71 3.85
CA VAL A 225 -10.40 14.07 4.88
C VAL A 225 -11.03 14.25 6.26
N ASP A 226 -12.24 14.79 6.32
CA ASP A 226 -12.94 15.00 7.60
C ASP A 226 -13.32 13.66 8.19
N MET A 227 -13.77 12.72 7.36
CA MET A 227 -14.01 11.35 7.78
C MET A 227 -12.73 10.68 8.32
N VAL A 228 -11.57 10.86 7.68
CA VAL A 228 -10.30 10.32 8.18
C VAL A 228 -9.94 10.96 9.51
N SER A 229 -10.17 12.27 9.66
CA SER A 229 -10.00 12.99 10.92
C SER A 229 -10.83 12.36 12.03
N ASP A 230 -12.12 12.12 11.79
CA ASP A 230 -13.04 11.49 12.75
C ASP A 230 -12.62 10.05 13.10
N LEU A 231 -12.27 9.23 12.09
CA LEU A 231 -11.88 7.84 12.28
C LEU A 231 -10.54 7.67 13.02
N THR A 232 -9.62 8.63 12.84
CA THR A 232 -8.31 8.61 13.51
C THR A 232 -8.30 9.32 14.85
N GLY A 233 -9.32 10.17 15.11
CA GLY A 233 -9.37 11.07 16.26
C GLY A 233 -8.29 12.15 16.21
N ARG A 234 -7.77 12.47 15.02
CA ARG A 234 -6.71 13.46 14.80
C ARG A 234 -7.16 14.48 13.77
N ARG A 235 -6.94 15.75 14.07
CA ARG A 235 -7.10 16.79 13.06
C ARG A 235 -6.04 16.60 11.97
N ILE A 236 -6.48 16.50 10.73
CA ILE A 236 -5.60 16.41 9.58
C ILE A 236 -5.29 17.82 9.10
N SER A 237 -4.03 18.21 9.17
CA SER A 237 -3.56 19.51 8.66
C SER A 237 -3.29 19.42 7.16
N VAL A 238 -3.49 20.52 6.46
CA VAL A 238 -3.09 20.66 5.06
C VAL A 238 -1.60 20.99 5.02
N HIS A 239 -0.82 20.21 4.31
CA HIS A 239 0.60 20.48 4.07
C HIS A 239 0.77 21.22 2.73
N ALA A 240 1.52 22.29 2.74
CA ALA A 240 1.87 22.98 1.50
C ALA A 240 2.85 22.14 0.67
N LEU A 241 2.55 21.95 -0.61
CA LEU A 241 3.45 21.23 -1.51
C LEU A 241 4.45 22.19 -2.14
N ARG A 242 5.75 21.94 -1.93
CA ARG A 242 6.87 22.74 -2.45
C ARG A 242 7.63 21.96 -3.52
N ASP A 243 8.22 22.69 -4.46
CA ASP A 243 9.06 22.10 -5.49
C ASP A 243 10.50 22.02 -5.03
N ALA A 244 11.09 20.83 -5.09
CA ALA A 244 12.53 20.64 -4.96
C ALA A 244 13.24 20.97 -6.28
N THR A 245 14.48 21.39 -6.19
CA THR A 245 15.31 21.70 -7.36
C THR A 245 16.01 20.49 -7.97
N THR A 246 16.07 19.38 -7.26
CA THR A 246 16.77 18.16 -7.68
C THR A 246 15.95 16.92 -7.35
N ALA A 247 16.09 15.89 -8.18
CA ALA A 247 15.50 14.58 -7.95
C ALA A 247 16.09 13.92 -6.68
N GLY A 248 15.22 13.36 -5.86
CA GLY A 248 15.62 12.73 -4.60
C GLY A 248 14.46 12.30 -3.72
N PRO A 249 14.74 11.90 -2.48
CA PRO A 249 13.71 11.61 -1.48
C PRO A 249 12.85 12.84 -1.18
N HIS A 250 11.61 12.61 -0.79
CA HIS A 250 10.73 13.68 -0.34
C HIS A 250 11.17 14.20 1.03
N GLU A 251 11.17 15.51 1.21
CA GLU A 251 11.44 16.15 2.49
C GLU A 251 10.15 16.63 3.13
N THR A 252 9.99 16.42 4.42
CA THR A 252 8.76 16.79 5.14
C THR A 252 9.07 17.67 6.33
N GLY A 253 8.53 18.88 6.30
CA GLY A 253 8.45 19.79 7.43
C GLY A 253 7.14 19.63 8.22
N PRO A 254 6.93 20.47 9.24
CA PRO A 254 5.71 20.44 10.05
C PRO A 254 4.42 20.69 9.25
N ASP A 255 4.44 21.65 8.32
CA ASP A 255 3.28 22.10 7.54
C ASP A 255 3.55 22.09 6.03
N GLU A 256 4.64 21.46 5.59
CA GLU A 256 5.00 21.40 4.18
C GLU A 256 5.67 20.09 3.81
N VAL A 257 5.61 19.78 2.54
CA VAL A 257 6.35 18.67 1.92
C VAL A 257 7.00 19.17 0.64
N THR A 258 8.30 18.87 0.48
CA THR A 258 9.09 19.25 -0.69
C THR A 258 9.33 18.03 -1.56
N MET A 259 8.99 18.14 -2.85
CA MET A 259 9.08 17.07 -3.84
C MET A 259 9.68 17.59 -5.15
N TYR A 260 10.46 16.79 -5.84
CA TYR A 260 10.89 17.09 -7.19
C TYR A 260 9.74 16.82 -8.17
N ARG A 261 9.23 17.88 -8.81
CA ARG A 261 8.06 17.84 -9.71
C ARG A 261 8.31 18.60 -11.01
N PRO A 262 9.29 18.16 -11.84
CA PRO A 262 9.56 18.81 -13.09
C PRO A 262 8.40 18.66 -14.08
N ARG A 263 8.31 19.55 -15.06
CA ARG A 263 7.53 19.31 -16.26
C ARG A 263 8.23 18.25 -17.10
N VAL A 264 7.51 17.16 -17.42
CA VAL A 264 8.08 16.07 -18.21
C VAL A 264 7.49 16.10 -19.62
N ARG A 265 8.36 16.12 -20.64
CA ARG A 265 7.97 15.95 -22.03
C ARG A 265 8.22 14.53 -22.51
N GLN A 266 7.35 14.04 -23.39
CA GLN A 266 7.56 12.75 -24.02
C GLN A 266 8.68 12.84 -25.05
N ASN A 267 9.73 12.04 -24.90
CA ASN A 267 10.77 11.85 -25.90
C ASN A 267 10.65 10.45 -26.50
N ARG A 268 10.02 10.37 -27.68
CA ARG A 268 9.78 9.08 -28.37
C ARG A 268 11.05 8.46 -28.94
N GLY A 269 12.10 9.26 -29.15
CA GLY A 269 13.40 8.79 -29.64
C GLY A 269 14.33 8.28 -28.54
N ALA A 270 14.00 8.56 -27.28
CA ALA A 270 14.81 8.13 -26.16
C ALA A 270 14.61 6.64 -25.84
N ALA A 271 15.71 6.02 -25.43
CA ALA A 271 15.72 4.64 -24.95
C ALA A 271 16.59 4.55 -23.67
N PRO A 272 16.28 3.63 -22.76
CA PRO A 272 17.18 3.36 -21.63
C PRO A 272 18.58 2.93 -22.10
N PRO A 273 19.64 3.28 -21.37
CA PRO A 273 21.01 2.91 -21.72
C PRO A 273 21.20 1.39 -21.73
N ASP A 274 20.54 0.71 -20.78
CA ASP A 274 20.53 -0.74 -20.66
C ASP A 274 19.10 -1.26 -20.66
N VAL A 275 18.81 -2.19 -21.59
CA VAL A 275 17.51 -2.87 -21.70
C VAL A 275 17.71 -4.37 -21.49
N VAL A 276 17.15 -4.90 -20.46
CA VAL A 276 17.25 -6.32 -20.10
C VAL A 276 16.04 -7.09 -20.65
N ASP A 277 16.27 -8.31 -21.11
CA ASP A 277 15.17 -9.18 -21.51
C ASP A 277 14.26 -9.49 -20.30
N PRO A 278 12.93 -9.40 -20.43
CA PRO A 278 12.03 -9.68 -19.32
C PRO A 278 12.22 -11.05 -18.67
N SER A 279 12.63 -12.06 -19.42
CA SER A 279 12.91 -13.40 -18.89
C SER A 279 14.16 -13.43 -18.00
N GLU A 280 15.19 -12.68 -18.38
CA GLU A 280 16.40 -12.51 -17.55
C GLU A 280 16.10 -11.70 -16.29
N VAL A 281 15.27 -10.66 -16.40
CA VAL A 281 14.85 -9.87 -15.24
C VAL A 281 14.13 -10.75 -14.23
N GLY A 282 13.23 -11.62 -14.68
CA GLY A 282 12.53 -12.59 -13.83
C GLY A 282 13.50 -13.47 -13.05
N GLY A 283 14.54 -13.99 -13.72
CA GLY A 283 15.62 -14.76 -13.08
C GLY A 283 16.39 -13.93 -12.05
N ARG A 284 16.86 -12.74 -12.41
CA ARG A 284 17.62 -11.84 -11.53
C ARG A 284 16.80 -11.38 -10.31
N VAL A 285 15.52 -11.05 -10.50
CA VAL A 285 14.60 -10.70 -9.40
C VAL A 285 14.41 -11.89 -8.47
N LEU A 286 14.27 -13.10 -8.99
CA LEU A 286 14.16 -14.32 -8.19
C LEU A 286 15.44 -14.60 -7.40
N GLU A 287 16.61 -14.50 -8.03
CA GLU A 287 17.91 -14.66 -7.39
C GLU A 287 18.11 -13.65 -6.25
N ASN A 288 17.81 -12.38 -6.50
CA ASN A 288 17.88 -11.33 -5.49
C ASN A 288 16.91 -11.58 -4.34
N ARG A 289 15.69 -12.08 -4.62
CA ARG A 289 14.74 -12.49 -3.57
C ARG A 289 15.26 -13.67 -2.76
N VAL A 290 15.82 -14.69 -3.42
CA VAL A 290 16.43 -15.85 -2.75
C VAL A 290 17.64 -15.45 -1.92
N LYS A 291 18.51 -14.58 -2.45
CA LYS A 291 19.66 -14.05 -1.74
C LYS A 291 19.23 -13.28 -0.48
N ARG A 292 18.25 -12.38 -0.60
CA ARG A 292 17.71 -11.63 0.56
C ARG A 292 16.96 -12.52 1.55
N SER A 293 16.22 -13.52 1.08
CA SER A 293 15.62 -14.51 2.00
C SER A 293 16.70 -15.29 2.74
N ARG A 294 17.84 -15.57 2.11
CA ARG A 294 19.00 -16.19 2.78
C ARG A 294 19.69 -15.21 3.71
N GLU A 295 19.86 -13.97 3.34
CA GLU A 295 20.43 -12.90 4.19
C GLU A 295 19.50 -12.56 5.37
N ALA A 296 18.19 -12.49 5.13
CA ALA A 296 17.17 -12.36 6.18
C ALA A 296 17.09 -13.60 7.06
N SER A 297 17.39 -14.81 6.54
CA SER A 297 17.49 -16.04 7.33
C SER A 297 18.83 -16.19 8.01
N THR A 298 19.83 -15.37 7.71
CA THR A 298 21.10 -15.24 8.47
C THR A 298 21.02 -14.16 9.55
N GLN A 299 20.03 -13.26 9.52
CA GLN A 299 19.61 -12.63 10.78
C GLN A 299 19.01 -13.74 11.65
N PRO A 300 19.42 -13.84 12.92
CA PRO A 300 18.92 -14.91 13.77
C PRO A 300 17.39 -14.91 13.71
N VAL A 301 16.79 -16.05 13.38
CA VAL A 301 15.32 -16.24 13.42
C VAL A 301 14.77 -15.76 14.78
N GLU A 302 15.60 -15.77 15.79
CA GLU A 302 15.41 -15.15 17.09
C GLU A 302 15.08 -13.66 17.02
N THR A 303 15.80 -12.86 16.22
CA THR A 303 15.60 -11.39 16.14
C THR A 303 14.28 -11.02 15.46
N GLU A 304 13.88 -11.74 14.41
CA GLU A 304 12.58 -11.50 13.77
C GLU A 304 11.42 -12.00 14.64
N LEU A 305 11.59 -13.13 15.31
CA LEU A 305 10.62 -13.62 16.28
C LEU A 305 10.44 -12.63 17.45
N GLU A 306 11.54 -12.08 17.97
CA GLU A 306 11.50 -11.06 19.03
C GLU A 306 10.77 -9.80 18.59
N ARG A 307 11.04 -9.32 17.37
CA ARG A 307 10.36 -8.17 16.79
C ARG A 307 8.85 -8.39 16.64
N LEU A 308 8.45 -9.56 16.16
CA LEU A 308 7.03 -9.93 16.02
C LEU A 308 6.33 -10.03 17.38
N GLN A 309 7.02 -10.58 18.37
CA GLN A 309 6.52 -10.71 19.74
C GLN A 309 6.37 -9.34 20.44
N GLU A 310 7.30 -8.43 20.20
CA GLU A 310 7.23 -7.06 20.69
C GLU A 310 6.05 -6.29 20.06
N LEU A 311 5.85 -6.42 18.75
CA LEU A 311 4.70 -5.85 18.06
C LEU A 311 3.36 -6.40 18.56
N GLU A 312 3.29 -7.69 18.91
CA GLU A 312 2.09 -8.28 19.48
C GLU A 312 1.78 -7.72 20.86
N LEU A 313 2.79 -7.55 21.71
CA LEU A 313 2.62 -6.94 23.02
C LEU A 313 2.25 -5.45 22.95
N GLU A 314 2.78 -4.70 22.00
CA GLU A 314 2.38 -3.31 21.77
C GLU A 314 0.90 -3.22 21.33
N ARG A 315 0.48 -4.08 20.39
CA ARG A 315 -0.93 -4.15 19.95
C ARG A 315 -1.86 -4.49 21.10
N LEU A 316 -1.46 -5.42 21.94
CA LEU A 316 -2.22 -5.78 23.13
C LEU A 316 -2.37 -4.57 24.06
N LYS A 317 -1.28 -3.88 24.39
CA LYS A 317 -1.31 -2.66 25.24
C LYS A 317 -2.23 -1.59 24.68
N GLU A 318 -2.16 -1.34 23.36
CA GLU A 318 -3.04 -0.36 22.72
C GLU A 318 -4.52 -0.76 22.77
N SER A 319 -4.83 -2.05 22.54
CA SER A 319 -6.22 -2.54 22.62
C SER A 319 -6.77 -2.43 24.04
N GLN A 320 -5.97 -2.78 25.04
CA GLN A 320 -6.31 -2.69 26.44
C GLN A 320 -6.53 -1.23 26.90
N LEU A 321 -5.67 -0.30 26.44
CA LEU A 321 -5.83 1.13 26.72
C LEU A 321 -7.14 1.68 26.15
N ARG A 322 -7.52 1.25 24.93
CA ARG A 322 -8.78 1.70 24.31
C ARG A 322 -10.00 1.14 25.01
N GLU A 323 -9.94 -0.11 25.45
CA GLU A 323 -11.03 -0.70 26.21
C GLU A 323 -11.23 0.05 27.51
N LYS A 324 -10.16 0.38 28.21
CA LYS A 324 -10.19 1.21 29.42
C LYS A 324 -10.77 2.60 29.17
N GLN A 325 -10.31 3.30 28.12
CA GLN A 325 -10.85 4.60 27.74
C GLN A 325 -12.33 4.57 27.38
N ARG A 326 -12.76 3.51 26.66
CA ARG A 326 -14.19 3.31 26.34
C ARG A 326 -15.01 3.18 27.59
N GLN A 327 -14.54 2.41 28.56
CA GLN A 327 -15.24 2.20 29.82
C GLN A 327 -15.28 3.45 30.68
N GLU A 328 -14.18 4.17 30.78
CA GLU A 328 -14.13 5.45 31.49
C GLU A 328 -15.14 6.46 30.91
N ARG A 329 -15.26 6.52 29.57
CA ARG A 329 -16.27 7.35 28.91
C ARG A 329 -17.69 6.89 29.19
N GLN A 330 -17.96 5.59 29.13
CA GLN A 330 -19.28 5.03 29.44
C GLN A 330 -19.65 5.26 30.92
N ALA A 331 -18.70 5.08 31.82
CA ALA A 331 -18.86 5.35 33.23
C ALA A 331 -19.19 6.83 33.51
N ALA A 332 -18.40 7.74 32.90
CA ALA A 332 -18.62 9.18 33.04
C ALA A 332 -19.99 9.61 32.50
N GLU A 333 -20.44 9.03 31.41
CA GLU A 333 -21.74 9.33 30.83
C GLU A 333 -22.88 8.78 31.72
N ALA A 334 -22.74 7.57 32.26
CA ALA A 334 -23.72 6.99 33.17
C ALA A 334 -23.86 7.82 34.46
N VAL A 335 -22.76 8.30 35.01
CA VAL A 335 -22.77 9.19 36.19
C VAL A 335 -23.45 10.55 35.89
N LYS A 336 -23.25 11.11 34.68
CA LYS A 336 -23.93 12.36 34.27
C LYS A 336 -25.45 12.18 34.16
N GLN A 337 -25.90 11.01 33.74
CA GLN A 337 -27.33 10.71 33.57
C GLN A 337 -28.04 10.34 34.87
N ALA A 338 -27.30 10.02 35.93
CA ALA A 338 -27.86 9.64 37.21
C ALA A 338 -28.57 10.84 37.90
N ARG A 339 -29.82 10.61 38.31
CA ARG A 339 -30.72 11.62 38.85
C ARG A 339 -30.61 11.77 40.36
N THR A 340 -30.17 10.74 41.08
CA THR A 340 -30.04 10.73 42.52
C THR A 340 -28.60 10.46 42.98
N ARG A 341 -28.28 10.88 44.21
CA ARG A 341 -26.97 10.62 44.80
C ARG A 341 -26.74 9.11 45.00
N ALA A 342 -27.74 8.38 45.47
CA ALA A 342 -27.66 6.95 45.67
C ALA A 342 -27.42 6.18 44.36
N GLU A 343 -28.00 6.64 43.26
CA GLU A 343 -27.80 6.06 41.92
C GLU A 343 -26.36 6.31 41.45
N ARG A 344 -25.79 7.49 41.67
CA ARG A 344 -24.39 7.79 41.34
C ARG A 344 -23.43 6.90 42.10
N GLU A 345 -23.59 6.79 43.42
CA GLU A 345 -22.74 5.97 44.28
C GLU A 345 -22.77 4.47 43.83
N ARG A 346 -23.95 4.00 43.42
CA ARG A 346 -24.10 2.63 42.87
C ARG A 346 -23.37 2.45 41.54
N ILE A 347 -23.54 3.38 40.60
CA ILE A 347 -22.87 3.37 39.31
C ILE A 347 -21.35 3.42 39.48
N GLU A 348 -20.84 4.27 40.36
CA GLU A 348 -19.42 4.39 40.65
C GLU A 348 -18.84 3.09 41.23
N LYS A 349 -19.55 2.44 42.15
CA LYS A 349 -19.16 1.15 42.71
C LYS A 349 -19.14 0.05 41.64
N ASP A 350 -20.20 -0.07 40.84
CA ASP A 350 -20.28 -1.06 39.75
C ASP A 350 -19.17 -0.85 38.71
N ASN A 351 -18.85 0.41 38.38
CA ASN A 351 -17.76 0.75 37.47
C ASN A 351 -16.39 0.40 38.06
N GLN A 352 -16.19 0.59 39.34
CA GLN A 352 -14.95 0.24 40.03
C GLN A 352 -14.71 -1.28 40.03
N GLU A 353 -15.74 -2.07 40.36
CA GLU A 353 -15.69 -3.53 40.30
C GLU A 353 -15.44 -4.05 38.86
N ARG A 354 -16.10 -3.43 37.88
CA ARG A 354 -15.91 -3.76 36.46
C ARG A 354 -14.49 -3.45 35.99
N SER A 355 -13.95 -2.29 36.39
CA SER A 355 -12.57 -1.90 36.06
C SER A 355 -11.54 -2.87 36.64
N GLN A 356 -11.77 -3.35 37.89
CA GLN A 356 -10.90 -4.36 38.52
C GLN A 356 -10.90 -5.68 37.73
N ARG A 357 -12.09 -6.20 37.40
CA ARG A 357 -12.21 -7.47 36.60
C ARG A 357 -11.52 -7.36 35.25
N ILE A 358 -11.58 -6.21 34.61
CA ILE A 358 -10.92 -5.99 33.32
C ILE A 358 -9.40 -5.95 33.48
N ASN A 359 -8.91 -5.22 34.45
CA ASN A 359 -7.48 -5.18 34.73
C ASN A 359 -6.93 -6.60 35.03
N GLU A 360 -7.65 -7.40 35.82
CA GLU A 360 -7.27 -8.80 36.06
C GLU A 360 -7.27 -9.64 34.80
N THR A 361 -8.28 -9.47 33.94
CA THR A 361 -8.39 -10.23 32.68
C THR A 361 -7.27 -9.83 31.74
N GLN A 362 -6.97 -8.54 31.63
CA GLN A 362 -5.90 -7.98 30.78
C GLN A 362 -4.51 -8.46 31.25
N GLU A 363 -4.25 -8.51 32.55
CA GLU A 363 -2.97 -9.04 33.08
C GLU A 363 -2.84 -10.57 32.86
N LYS A 364 -3.93 -11.33 32.97
CA LYS A 364 -3.93 -12.77 32.63
C LYS A 364 -3.62 -12.99 31.15
N GLU A 365 -4.25 -12.20 30.26
CA GLU A 365 -4.01 -12.28 28.83
C GLU A 365 -2.57 -11.96 28.48
N LYS A 366 -2.03 -10.87 29.02
CA LYS A 366 -0.63 -10.46 28.85
C LYS A 366 0.37 -11.53 29.35
N SER A 367 0.06 -12.16 30.47
CA SER A 367 0.89 -13.25 31.03
C SER A 367 0.87 -14.47 30.11
N ARG A 368 -0.29 -14.89 29.60
CA ARG A 368 -0.39 -15.98 28.64
C ARG A 368 0.39 -15.75 27.35
N ILE A 369 0.34 -14.51 26.82
CA ILE A 369 1.10 -14.14 25.62
C ILE A 369 2.60 -14.21 25.91
N LYS A 370 3.08 -13.70 27.05
CA LYS A 370 4.49 -13.78 27.44
C LYS A 370 4.97 -15.22 27.63
N GLU A 371 4.17 -16.08 28.22
CA GLU A 371 4.48 -17.53 28.38
C GLU A 371 4.58 -18.21 27.00
N ARG A 372 3.65 -17.92 26.10
CA ARG A 372 3.70 -18.42 24.72
C ARG A 372 4.98 -17.93 24.02
N HIS A 373 5.31 -16.65 24.09
CA HIS A 373 6.53 -16.09 23.52
C HIS A 373 7.79 -16.78 24.05
N THR A 374 7.84 -17.03 25.34
CA THR A 374 8.97 -17.76 25.97
C THR A 374 9.08 -19.19 25.44
N SER A 375 7.95 -19.86 25.24
CA SER A 375 7.91 -21.22 24.70
C SER A 375 8.34 -21.27 23.22
N GLU A 376 7.93 -20.29 22.43
CA GLU A 376 8.31 -20.14 21.02
C GLU A 376 9.82 -19.90 20.87
N ARG A 377 10.39 -18.99 21.66
CA ARG A 377 11.85 -18.73 21.69
C ARG A 377 12.64 -19.99 22.04
N LYS A 378 12.21 -20.76 23.04
CA LYS A 378 12.86 -22.05 23.41
C LYS A 378 12.80 -23.09 22.28
N ARG A 379 11.70 -23.14 21.50
CA ARG A 379 11.56 -24.04 20.34
C ARG A 379 12.51 -23.65 19.21
N VAL A 380 12.58 -22.34 18.88
CA VAL A 380 13.46 -21.81 17.84
C VAL A 380 14.93 -22.05 18.21
N SER A 381 15.33 -21.72 19.43
CA SER A 381 16.71 -21.93 19.93
C SER A 381 17.10 -23.41 19.89
N LYS A 382 16.21 -24.34 20.28
CA LYS A 382 16.46 -25.78 20.15
C LYS A 382 16.63 -26.24 18.70
N SER A 383 15.81 -25.71 17.78
CA SER A 383 15.89 -26.08 16.36
C SER A 383 17.19 -25.60 15.72
N THR A 384 17.67 -24.42 16.11
CA THR A 384 18.93 -23.82 15.64
C THR A 384 20.17 -24.62 16.13
N LEU A 385 20.14 -25.06 17.38
CA LEU A 385 21.19 -25.89 17.96
C LEU A 385 21.28 -27.30 17.33
N THR A 386 20.14 -27.89 16.96
CA THR A 386 20.10 -29.21 16.32
C THR A 386 20.62 -29.16 14.87
N LYS A 387 20.40 -28.05 14.16
CA LYS A 387 20.97 -27.83 12.81
C LYS A 387 22.49 -27.57 12.84
N LYS A 388 23.04 -26.93 13.89
CA LYS A 388 24.48 -26.73 14.04
C LYS A 388 25.24 -28.01 14.39
N LYS A 389 24.59 -29.04 15.00
CA LYS A 389 25.22 -30.32 15.31
C LYS A 389 25.19 -31.31 14.15
N LYS A 390 24.45 -31.04 13.06
CA LYS A 390 24.36 -31.88 11.85
C LYS A 390 25.18 -31.35 10.67
N LYS A 391 25.86 -30.23 10.82
CA LYS A 391 26.91 -29.74 9.94
C LYS A 391 28.28 -29.90 10.59
#